data_c96ce3f942cf03ed1bbbb5897a1a7583
#
_entry.id   c96ce3f942cf03ed1bbbb5897a1a7583
#
_cell.length_a   1.000
_cell.length_b   1.000
_cell.length_c   1.000
_cell.angle_alpha   90.00
_cell.angle_beta   90.00
_cell.angle_gamma   90.00
#
_symmetry.space_group_name_H-M   'P 1'
#
loop_
_entity.id
_entity.type
_entity.pdbx_description
1 polymer ?
#
loop_
_entity_poly.entity_id
_entity_poly.type
_entity_poly.pdbx_seq_one_letter_code
_entity_poly.pdbx_strand_id
1 'polypeptide(L)'
;RDPKGICVGGFGFSLYPEVIAKLGQMILQGGIWNGIQLVPKDYIDMATSKQIENGDDPDSDWAQGYGYQMWRCRHKAVRGDGMYGQFCIIHKETDTVLAMTAVTSDMQGEMNAYYDEVLLKYQDEPLSEDEKTMEVLKKRLNELHYVRPLPEDDGSAVPEAFKKVDLSLTSFFDLSLNIEGNMLTLTGKDGEIWYRAERGCWSKISRKVHCSPFYTEKDSMDTPVIGAWGVKNGVLTIRVYEIEFLEEDTLTLTEAEDGIHVSFAN
;
A
#
# COMPACT_ATOMS: atom_id res chain seq x y z
N ARG A 1 -14.28 10.86 6.33
CA ARG A 1 -15.16 12.01 6.63
C ARG A 1 -14.90 12.51 8.04
N ASP A 2 -15.11 13.78 8.29
CA ASP A 2 -15.05 14.31 9.66
C ASP A 2 -16.25 13.85 10.50
N PRO A 3 -16.29 14.13 11.83
CA PRO A 3 -17.41 13.76 12.70
C PRO A 3 -18.77 14.36 12.27
N LYS A 4 -18.78 15.34 11.38
CA LYS A 4 -19.98 15.95 10.79
C LYS A 4 -20.37 15.33 9.44
N GLY A 5 -19.64 14.31 8.97
CA GLY A 5 -19.86 13.63 7.71
C GLY A 5 -19.30 14.36 6.48
N ILE A 6 -18.50 15.42 6.67
CA ILE A 6 -17.87 16.19 5.58
C ILE A 6 -16.64 15.45 5.08
N CYS A 7 -16.45 15.36 3.77
CA CYS A 7 -15.24 14.76 3.21
C CYS A 7 -13.99 15.55 3.58
N VAL A 8 -12.97 14.85 4.07
CA VAL A 8 -11.65 15.42 4.28
C VAL A 8 -10.97 15.50 2.92
N GLY A 9 -10.74 16.70 2.43
CA GLY A 9 -10.28 16.92 1.04
C GLY A 9 -8.81 16.56 0.77
N GLY A 10 -8.02 16.27 1.80
CA GLY A 10 -6.56 16.12 1.68
C GLY A 10 -6.04 14.68 1.77
N PHE A 11 -6.82 13.73 2.26
CA PHE A 11 -6.37 12.34 2.50
C PHE A 11 -7.55 11.38 2.74
N GLY A 12 -7.25 10.07 2.90
CA GLY A 12 -8.24 9.06 3.29
C GLY A 12 -9.15 8.61 2.14
N PHE A 13 -8.62 8.58 0.92
CA PHE A 13 -9.32 8.08 -0.25
C PHE A 13 -8.86 6.65 -0.53
N SER A 14 -9.77 5.67 -0.38
CA SER A 14 -9.53 4.27 -0.77
C SER A 14 -10.11 4.06 -2.16
N LEU A 15 -9.26 3.87 -3.15
CA LEU A 15 -9.63 3.76 -4.57
C LEU A 15 -8.89 2.60 -5.24
N TYR A 16 -9.51 2.05 -6.27
CA TYR A 16 -8.79 1.17 -7.19
C TYR A 16 -7.83 1.99 -8.07
N PRO A 17 -6.65 1.45 -8.45
CA PRO A 17 -5.68 2.14 -9.32
C PRO A 17 -6.30 2.66 -10.63
N GLU A 18 -7.28 1.95 -11.20
CA GLU A 18 -7.98 2.38 -12.40
C GLU A 18 -8.80 3.67 -12.19
N VAL A 19 -9.29 3.91 -10.99
CA VAL A 19 -10.01 5.16 -10.66
C VAL A 19 -9.03 6.32 -10.56
N ILE A 20 -7.84 6.07 -9.99
CA ILE A 20 -6.74 7.03 -9.95
C ILE A 20 -6.30 7.38 -11.38
N ALA A 21 -6.12 6.37 -12.24
CA ALA A 21 -5.78 6.56 -13.66
C ALA A 21 -6.83 7.39 -14.40
N LYS A 22 -8.14 7.16 -14.15
CA LYS A 22 -9.23 7.95 -14.76
C LYS A 22 -9.19 9.42 -14.33
N LEU A 23 -8.85 9.69 -13.07
CA LEU A 23 -8.64 11.06 -12.60
C LEU A 23 -7.46 11.72 -13.33
N GLY A 24 -6.33 11.02 -13.42
CA GLY A 24 -5.16 11.47 -14.18
C GLY A 24 -5.49 11.76 -15.64
N GLN A 25 -6.23 10.85 -16.29
CA GLN A 25 -6.66 11.01 -17.68
C GLN A 25 -7.56 12.23 -17.86
N MET A 26 -8.49 12.49 -16.96
CA MET A 26 -9.34 13.69 -16.98
C MET A 26 -8.51 14.97 -16.86
N ILE A 27 -7.50 14.98 -15.97
CA ILE A 27 -6.57 16.11 -15.83
C ILE A 27 -5.72 16.29 -17.09
N LEU A 28 -5.17 15.20 -17.65
CA LEU A 28 -4.40 15.20 -18.90
C LEU A 28 -5.19 15.82 -20.06
N GLN A 29 -6.50 15.53 -20.15
CA GLN A 29 -7.44 16.04 -21.15
C GLN A 29 -7.96 17.45 -20.82
N GLY A 30 -7.36 18.17 -19.86
CA GLY A 30 -7.78 19.53 -19.51
C GLY A 30 -9.16 19.61 -18.86
N GLY A 31 -9.53 18.61 -18.07
CA GLY A 31 -10.78 18.55 -17.33
C GLY A 31 -11.96 17.93 -18.10
N ILE A 32 -11.69 17.31 -19.25
CA ILE A 32 -12.70 16.61 -20.06
C ILE A 32 -12.74 15.13 -19.69
N TRP A 33 -13.94 14.59 -19.55
CA TRP A 33 -14.19 13.16 -19.39
C TRP A 33 -15.37 12.71 -20.25
N ASN A 34 -15.18 11.70 -21.08
CA ASN A 34 -16.20 11.20 -22.03
C ASN A 34 -16.84 12.31 -22.87
N GLY A 35 -16.05 13.29 -23.34
CA GLY A 35 -16.49 14.40 -24.16
C GLY A 35 -17.18 15.52 -23.38
N ILE A 36 -17.30 15.41 -22.04
CA ILE A 36 -17.94 16.42 -21.19
C ILE A 36 -16.88 17.18 -20.40
N GLN A 37 -16.92 18.50 -20.41
CA GLN A 37 -16.07 19.34 -19.56
C GLN A 37 -16.57 19.25 -18.11
N LEU A 38 -15.90 18.45 -17.27
CA LEU A 38 -16.24 18.28 -15.85
C LEU A 38 -15.60 19.36 -14.98
N VAL A 39 -14.36 19.73 -15.30
CA VAL A 39 -13.60 20.77 -14.59
C VAL A 39 -13.13 21.79 -15.63
N PRO A 40 -13.30 23.09 -15.40
CA PRO A 40 -12.85 24.13 -16.35
C PRO A 40 -11.36 23.95 -16.69
N LYS A 41 -11.01 24.06 -17.97
CA LYS A 41 -9.62 23.91 -18.43
C LYS A 41 -8.67 24.88 -17.72
N ASP A 42 -9.09 26.14 -17.58
CA ASP A 42 -8.28 27.15 -16.91
C ASP A 42 -7.96 26.78 -15.45
N TYR A 43 -8.91 26.14 -14.76
CA TYR A 43 -8.68 25.63 -13.41
C TYR A 43 -7.63 24.49 -13.41
N ILE A 44 -7.74 23.55 -14.35
CA ILE A 44 -6.73 22.46 -14.49
C ILE A 44 -5.35 23.06 -14.78
N ASP A 45 -5.25 24.05 -15.67
CA ASP A 45 -3.98 24.70 -15.99
C ASP A 45 -3.38 25.42 -14.77
N MET A 46 -4.21 26.12 -13.98
CA MET A 46 -3.77 26.72 -12.73
C MET A 46 -3.38 25.66 -11.68
N ALA A 47 -4.20 24.64 -11.50
CA ALA A 47 -3.98 23.60 -10.50
C ALA A 47 -2.69 22.81 -10.75
N THR A 48 -2.32 22.62 -12.02
CA THR A 48 -1.13 21.88 -12.43
C THR A 48 0.09 22.78 -12.65
N SER A 49 -0.04 24.10 -12.54
CA SER A 49 1.10 25.03 -12.58
C SER A 49 1.68 25.26 -11.20
N LYS A 50 2.93 25.77 -11.16
CA LYS A 50 3.59 26.11 -9.90
C LYS A 50 2.95 27.35 -9.29
N GLN A 51 2.30 27.22 -8.16
CA GLN A 51 1.69 28.31 -7.40
C GLN A 51 2.59 28.74 -6.23
N ILE A 52 3.37 27.81 -5.68
CA ILE A 52 4.28 28.08 -4.56
C ILE A 52 5.58 27.29 -4.72
N GLU A 53 6.68 27.87 -4.26
CA GLU A 53 7.95 27.17 -4.09
C GLU A 53 7.88 26.26 -2.87
N ASN A 54 8.52 25.10 -2.96
CA ASN A 54 8.56 24.11 -1.88
C ASN A 54 9.95 23.49 -1.70
N GLY A 55 11.01 24.13 -2.22
CA GLY A 55 12.39 23.72 -2.10
C GLY A 55 13.24 24.17 -3.29
N ASP A 56 14.52 23.91 -3.22
CA ASP A 56 15.53 24.30 -4.20
C ASP A 56 16.43 23.14 -4.67
N ASP A 57 16.16 21.91 -4.20
CA ASP A 57 16.87 20.72 -4.64
C ASP A 57 16.38 20.28 -6.03
N PRO A 58 17.21 20.38 -7.09
CA PRO A 58 16.81 20.03 -8.45
C PRO A 58 16.58 18.54 -8.65
N ASP A 59 17.12 17.69 -7.79
CA ASP A 59 17.03 16.25 -7.88
C ASP A 59 15.85 15.67 -7.07
N SER A 60 15.19 16.49 -6.27
CA SER A 60 14.02 16.11 -5.49
C SER A 60 12.71 16.43 -6.22
N ASP A 61 11.85 15.45 -6.36
CA ASP A 61 10.48 15.64 -6.88
C ASP A 61 9.54 16.34 -5.88
N TRP A 62 9.99 16.56 -4.65
CA TRP A 62 9.29 17.37 -3.65
C TRP A 62 9.73 18.82 -3.59
N ALA A 63 10.70 19.23 -4.44
CA ALA A 63 11.23 20.57 -4.50
C ALA A 63 10.99 21.29 -5.84
N GLN A 64 10.09 20.76 -6.70
CA GLN A 64 9.83 21.33 -8.03
C GLN A 64 8.68 22.35 -8.04
N GLY A 65 8.08 22.63 -6.88
CA GLY A 65 6.93 23.50 -6.70
C GLY A 65 5.63 22.74 -6.51
N TYR A 66 4.59 23.47 -6.08
CA TYR A 66 3.28 22.92 -5.76
C TYR A 66 2.15 23.77 -6.36
N GLY A 67 1.14 23.10 -6.91
CA GLY A 67 -0.08 23.72 -7.45
C GLY A 67 -1.26 23.59 -6.48
N TYR A 68 -2.47 23.36 -7.01
CA TYR A 68 -3.66 23.14 -6.18
C TYR A 68 -3.85 21.63 -6.00
N GLN A 69 -3.39 21.09 -4.87
CA GLN A 69 -3.37 19.64 -4.57
C GLN A 69 -2.55 18.80 -5.57
N MET A 70 -1.66 19.45 -6.31
CA MET A 70 -0.82 18.82 -7.32
C MET A 70 0.64 19.20 -7.11
N TRP A 71 1.50 18.21 -6.93
CA TRP A 71 2.94 18.40 -6.91
C TRP A 71 3.50 18.59 -8.31
N ARG A 72 4.43 19.53 -8.45
CA ARG A 72 5.29 19.59 -9.65
C ARG A 72 6.38 18.54 -9.51
N CYS A 73 6.79 17.96 -10.63
CA CYS A 73 7.83 16.95 -10.69
C CYS A 73 8.94 17.39 -11.64
N ARG A 74 10.07 16.71 -11.56
CA ARG A 74 11.09 16.74 -12.61
C ARG A 74 10.45 16.31 -13.94
N HIS A 75 11.15 16.52 -15.04
CA HIS A 75 10.69 16.21 -16.40
C HIS A 75 9.33 16.81 -16.76
N LYS A 76 8.95 17.94 -16.13
CA LYS A 76 7.69 18.68 -16.36
C LYS A 76 6.41 17.90 -16.02
N ALA A 77 6.51 16.78 -15.37
CA ALA A 77 5.35 16.02 -14.89
C ALA A 77 4.65 16.75 -13.74
N VAL A 78 3.41 16.35 -13.47
CA VAL A 78 2.65 16.72 -12.26
C VAL A 78 2.08 15.47 -11.64
N ARG A 79 1.86 15.49 -10.34
CA ARG A 79 1.31 14.31 -9.67
C ARG A 79 0.34 14.63 -8.54
N GLY A 80 -0.65 13.74 -8.32
CA GLY A 80 -1.25 13.47 -7.04
C GLY A 80 -0.33 12.55 -6.26
N ASP A 81 -0.17 12.81 -4.97
CA ASP A 81 0.81 12.14 -4.12
C ASP A 81 0.14 11.62 -2.85
N GLY A 82 0.38 10.38 -2.52
CA GLY A 82 -0.02 9.75 -1.29
C GLY A 82 1.16 9.06 -0.61
N MET A 83 1.06 8.92 0.69
CA MET A 83 2.10 8.31 1.52
C MET A 83 2.47 6.91 0.99
N TYR A 84 3.74 6.54 1.10
CA TYR A 84 4.31 5.25 0.72
C TYR A 84 4.25 4.92 -0.79
N GLY A 85 4.21 5.94 -1.66
CA GLY A 85 4.28 5.72 -3.11
C GLY A 85 2.92 5.50 -3.78
N GLN A 86 1.87 6.16 -3.28
CA GLN A 86 0.59 6.22 -3.97
C GLN A 86 0.62 7.36 -4.97
N PHE A 87 0.88 7.11 -6.24
CA PHE A 87 1.06 8.17 -7.23
C PHE A 87 0.04 8.14 -8.35
N CYS A 88 -0.38 9.35 -8.76
CA CYS A 88 -1.01 9.61 -10.03
C CYS A 88 -0.14 10.61 -10.79
N ILE A 89 0.74 10.13 -11.66
CA ILE A 89 1.67 10.97 -12.40
C ILE A 89 1.10 11.26 -13.79
N ILE A 90 1.07 12.53 -14.16
CA ILE A 90 0.55 13.00 -15.45
C ILE A 90 1.69 13.71 -16.18
N HIS A 91 2.02 13.26 -17.38
CA HIS A 91 3.05 13.83 -18.23
C HIS A 91 2.43 14.23 -19.58
N LYS A 92 2.22 15.55 -19.76
CA LYS A 92 1.51 16.09 -20.93
C LYS A 92 2.28 15.92 -22.24
N GLU A 93 3.62 15.97 -22.19
CA GLU A 93 4.45 15.91 -23.41
C GLU A 93 4.44 14.51 -24.06
N THR A 94 4.27 13.45 -23.26
CA THR A 94 4.17 12.07 -23.78
C THR A 94 2.74 11.53 -23.77
N ASP A 95 1.76 12.37 -23.46
CA ASP A 95 0.33 12.00 -23.34
C ASP A 95 0.13 10.78 -22.42
N THR A 96 0.82 10.77 -21.27
CA THR A 96 0.90 9.61 -20.37
C THR A 96 0.31 9.89 -19.01
N VAL A 97 -0.38 8.90 -18.46
CA VAL A 97 -0.80 8.81 -17.05
C VAL A 97 -0.25 7.53 -16.46
N LEU A 98 0.44 7.64 -15.33
CA LEU A 98 0.80 6.50 -14.48
C LEU A 98 -0.03 6.56 -13.20
N ALA A 99 -0.78 5.51 -12.92
CA ALA A 99 -1.37 5.27 -11.61
C ALA A 99 -0.60 4.13 -10.93
N MET A 100 -0.07 4.40 -9.76
CA MET A 100 0.79 3.48 -9.03
C MET A 100 0.38 3.41 -7.58
N THR A 101 0.41 2.21 -7.02
CA THR A 101 0.21 1.96 -5.61
C THR A 101 1.38 1.13 -5.10
N ALA A 102 2.01 1.57 -4.03
CA ALA A 102 3.17 0.91 -3.44
C ALA A 102 3.14 0.98 -1.92
N VAL A 103 4.07 0.28 -1.30
CA VAL A 103 4.41 0.41 0.12
C VAL A 103 5.92 0.53 0.19
N THR A 104 6.42 1.74 0.02
CA THR A 104 7.85 2.01 0.06
C THR A 104 8.17 3.24 0.90
N SER A 105 9.26 3.19 1.64
CA SER A 105 9.86 4.36 2.27
C SER A 105 10.76 5.14 1.30
N ASP A 106 11.20 4.51 0.20
CA ASP A 106 12.02 5.14 -0.85
C ASP A 106 11.13 5.62 -2.02
N MET A 107 10.29 6.60 -1.73
CA MET A 107 9.37 7.19 -2.72
C MET A 107 10.11 7.91 -3.86
N GLN A 108 11.30 8.49 -3.58
CA GLN A 108 12.11 9.12 -4.63
C GLN A 108 12.72 8.07 -5.58
N GLY A 109 13.18 6.92 -5.03
CA GLY A 109 13.67 5.81 -5.83
C GLY A 109 12.59 5.23 -6.74
N GLU A 110 11.35 5.18 -6.27
CA GLU A 110 10.19 4.77 -7.07
C GLU A 110 9.93 5.73 -8.25
N MET A 111 9.99 7.05 -8.00
CA MET A 111 9.90 8.06 -9.06
C MET A 111 11.05 7.94 -10.07
N ASN A 112 12.28 7.74 -9.59
CA ASN A 112 13.45 7.56 -10.44
C ASN A 112 13.30 6.32 -11.33
N ALA A 113 12.84 5.19 -10.78
CA ALA A 113 12.60 3.98 -11.55
C ALA A 113 11.56 4.22 -12.68
N TYR A 114 10.49 4.97 -12.42
CA TYR A 114 9.54 5.35 -13.46
C TYR A 114 10.18 6.19 -14.55
N TYR A 115 11.01 7.19 -14.19
CA TYR A 115 11.66 8.04 -15.18
C TYR A 115 12.63 7.24 -16.03
N ASP A 116 13.52 6.48 -15.41
CA ASP A 116 14.60 5.77 -16.08
C ASP A 116 14.10 4.59 -16.93
N GLU A 117 13.10 3.87 -16.43
CA GLU A 117 12.63 2.65 -17.08
C GLU A 117 11.46 2.86 -18.03
N VAL A 118 10.71 3.95 -17.89
CA VAL A 118 9.51 4.20 -18.69
C VAL A 118 9.58 5.55 -19.40
N LEU A 119 9.54 6.67 -18.64
CA LEU A 119 9.30 7.99 -19.21
C LEU A 119 10.39 8.41 -20.20
N LEU A 120 11.67 8.24 -19.87
CA LEU A 120 12.79 8.63 -20.72
C LEU A 120 13.06 7.67 -21.88
N LYS A 121 12.35 6.53 -21.91
CA LYS A 121 12.41 5.57 -23.02
C LYS A 121 11.26 5.73 -24.04
N TYR A 122 10.38 6.68 -23.84
CA TYR A 122 9.33 7.02 -24.80
C TYR A 122 9.96 7.48 -26.11
N GLN A 123 9.35 7.02 -27.21
CA GLN A 123 9.73 7.37 -28.56
C GLN A 123 8.54 8.01 -29.27
N ASP A 124 8.77 9.04 -30.08
CA ASP A 124 7.73 9.72 -30.85
C ASP A 124 7.22 8.87 -32.04
N GLU A 125 7.98 7.85 -32.42
CA GLU A 125 7.60 6.96 -33.52
C GLU A 125 6.74 5.80 -33.01
N PRO A 126 5.71 5.41 -33.76
CA PRO A 126 4.91 4.23 -33.44
C PRO A 126 5.80 2.98 -33.35
N LEU A 127 5.60 2.19 -32.32
CA LEU A 127 6.26 0.88 -32.23
C LEU A 127 5.78 -0.02 -33.38
N SER A 128 6.71 -0.82 -33.94
CA SER A 128 6.34 -1.81 -34.94
C SER A 128 5.36 -2.84 -34.35
N GLU A 129 4.31 -3.15 -35.10
CA GLU A 129 3.42 -4.23 -34.75
C GLU A 129 4.17 -5.57 -34.87
N ASP A 130 4.39 -6.23 -33.74
CA ASP A 130 5.01 -7.55 -33.64
C ASP A 130 4.11 -8.46 -32.79
N GLU A 131 3.35 -9.33 -33.48
CA GLU A 131 2.44 -10.26 -32.81
C GLU A 131 3.13 -11.12 -31.76
N LYS A 132 4.35 -11.59 -32.04
CA LYS A 132 5.11 -12.44 -31.12
C LYS A 132 5.48 -11.69 -29.84
N THR A 133 5.94 -10.45 -29.94
CA THR A 133 6.25 -9.59 -28.79
C THR A 133 4.96 -9.26 -28.01
N MET A 134 3.84 -9.03 -28.71
CA MET A 134 2.55 -8.80 -28.06
C MET A 134 2.03 -10.03 -27.32
N GLU A 135 2.22 -11.23 -27.83
CA GLU A 135 1.89 -12.47 -27.13
C GLU A 135 2.74 -12.64 -25.85
N VAL A 136 4.04 -12.39 -25.94
CA VAL A 136 4.95 -12.43 -24.79
C VAL A 136 4.52 -11.41 -23.73
N LEU A 137 4.20 -10.18 -24.13
CA LEU A 137 3.70 -9.16 -23.22
C LEU A 137 2.39 -9.58 -22.54
N LYS A 138 1.40 -10.03 -23.32
CA LYS A 138 0.11 -10.51 -22.78
C LYS A 138 0.30 -11.65 -21.80
N LYS A 139 1.16 -12.61 -22.13
CA LYS A 139 1.49 -13.72 -21.24
C LYS A 139 2.11 -13.17 -19.94
N ARG A 140 3.09 -12.27 -20.03
CA ARG A 140 3.73 -11.67 -18.87
C ARG A 140 2.75 -10.91 -17.99
N LEU A 141 1.87 -10.10 -18.58
CA LEU A 141 0.84 -9.35 -17.84
C LEU A 141 -0.13 -10.29 -17.11
N ASN A 142 -0.53 -11.39 -17.73
CA ASN A 142 -1.41 -12.38 -17.09
C ASN A 142 -0.72 -13.17 -15.96
N GLU A 143 0.61 -13.26 -15.99
CA GLU A 143 1.41 -13.91 -14.95
C GLU A 143 1.80 -12.94 -13.81
N LEU A 144 1.58 -11.64 -13.99
CA LEU A 144 1.85 -10.66 -12.95
C LEU A 144 0.85 -10.82 -11.81
N HIS A 145 1.36 -11.23 -10.67
CA HIS A 145 0.63 -11.23 -9.41
C HIS A 145 1.61 -11.00 -8.26
N TYR A 146 1.14 -10.30 -7.27
CA TYR A 146 1.94 -10.10 -6.06
C TYR A 146 1.83 -11.35 -5.20
N VAL A 147 2.93 -12.11 -5.12
CA VAL A 147 3.04 -13.26 -4.21
C VAL A 147 3.63 -12.76 -2.90
N ARG A 148 2.82 -12.73 -1.86
CA ARG A 148 3.32 -12.47 -0.51
C ARG A 148 4.04 -13.72 0.00
N PRO A 149 5.30 -13.60 0.46
CA PRO A 149 6.02 -14.74 0.98
C PRO A 149 5.34 -15.22 2.27
N LEU A 150 5.08 -16.52 2.35
CA LEU A 150 4.64 -17.15 3.60
C LEU A 150 5.75 -17.07 4.66
N PRO A 151 5.40 -17.06 5.96
CA PRO A 151 6.36 -17.32 7.01
C PRO A 151 7.11 -18.62 6.73
N GLU A 152 8.41 -18.64 7.06
CA GLU A 152 9.21 -19.86 6.91
C GLU A 152 8.67 -20.96 7.84
N ASP A 153 8.53 -22.16 7.28
CA ASP A 153 8.02 -23.34 7.99
C ASP A 153 8.83 -24.59 7.58
N ASP A 154 9.41 -25.29 8.53
CA ASP A 154 10.16 -26.53 8.30
C ASP A 154 9.38 -27.80 8.70
N GLY A 155 8.11 -27.64 9.07
CA GLY A 155 7.24 -28.72 9.53
C GLY A 155 7.51 -29.18 10.96
N SER A 156 8.41 -28.55 11.69
CA SER A 156 8.72 -28.91 13.07
C SER A 156 7.51 -28.73 13.99
N ALA A 157 7.50 -29.47 15.10
CA ALA A 157 6.44 -29.34 16.10
C ALA A 157 6.46 -27.93 16.70
N VAL A 158 5.27 -27.41 16.98
CA VAL A 158 5.11 -26.16 17.74
C VAL A 158 5.63 -26.39 19.15
N PRO A 159 6.58 -25.59 19.65
CA PRO A 159 7.00 -25.66 21.05
C PRO A 159 5.79 -25.53 21.98
N GLU A 160 5.76 -26.33 23.03
CA GLU A 160 4.62 -26.38 23.96
C GLU A 160 4.35 -24.99 24.59
N ALA A 161 5.43 -24.25 24.86
CA ALA A 161 5.37 -22.91 25.41
C ALA A 161 4.59 -21.91 24.52
N PHE A 162 4.55 -22.13 23.19
CA PHE A 162 3.84 -21.24 22.27
C PHE A 162 2.37 -21.61 22.06
N LYS A 163 1.92 -22.77 22.53
CA LYS A 163 0.55 -23.22 22.28
C LYS A 163 -0.50 -22.35 22.96
N LYS A 164 -0.16 -21.78 24.10
CA LYS A 164 -1.01 -20.85 24.81
C LYS A 164 -0.14 -19.84 25.59
N VAL A 165 -0.14 -18.59 25.17
CA VAL A 165 0.72 -17.55 25.75
C VAL A 165 0.02 -16.20 25.74
N ASP A 166 0.19 -15.44 26.81
CA ASP A 166 -0.25 -14.05 26.86
C ASP A 166 0.92 -13.14 26.46
N LEU A 167 0.69 -12.31 25.46
CA LEU A 167 1.68 -11.44 24.85
C LEU A 167 1.42 -10.01 25.25
N SER A 168 2.36 -9.39 25.94
CA SER A 168 2.36 -7.95 26.19
C SER A 168 3.33 -7.27 25.25
N LEU A 169 2.83 -6.80 24.10
CA LEU A 169 3.66 -6.28 23.00
C LEU A 169 4.03 -4.81 23.21
N THR A 170 3.11 -4.02 23.76
CA THR A 170 3.31 -2.60 24.10
C THR A 170 2.33 -2.23 25.21
N SER A 171 2.39 -0.97 25.70
CA SER A 171 1.38 -0.44 26.62
C SER A 171 -0.06 -0.43 26.07
N PHE A 172 -0.25 -0.74 24.78
CA PHE A 172 -1.54 -0.68 24.10
C PHE A 172 -2.06 -2.04 23.63
N PHE A 173 -1.19 -3.07 23.51
CA PHE A 173 -1.58 -4.37 22.93
C PHE A 173 -1.21 -5.51 23.88
N ASP A 174 -2.21 -5.99 24.61
CA ASP A 174 -2.12 -7.29 25.27
C ASP A 174 -2.97 -8.29 24.48
N LEU A 175 -2.34 -9.31 23.96
CA LEU A 175 -2.96 -10.36 23.15
C LEU A 175 -2.75 -11.72 23.83
N SER A 176 -3.75 -12.57 23.72
CA SER A 176 -3.60 -14.00 24.05
C SER A 176 -3.45 -14.80 22.76
N LEU A 177 -2.37 -15.54 22.64
CA LEU A 177 -2.11 -16.48 21.55
C LEU A 177 -2.56 -17.88 21.96
N ASN A 178 -3.33 -18.54 21.08
CA ASN A 178 -3.72 -19.92 21.22
C ASN A 178 -3.51 -20.69 19.92
N ILE A 179 -2.87 -21.86 19.98
CA ILE A 179 -2.66 -22.74 18.83
C ILE A 179 -3.29 -24.09 19.09
N GLU A 180 -4.29 -24.44 18.26
CA GLU A 180 -5.00 -25.72 18.26
C GLU A 180 -4.82 -26.41 16.91
N GLY A 181 -4.05 -27.51 16.87
CA GLY A 181 -3.69 -28.15 15.61
C GLY A 181 -2.92 -27.20 14.69
N ASN A 182 -3.46 -26.94 13.52
CA ASN A 182 -2.89 -25.99 12.54
C ASN A 182 -3.47 -24.57 12.65
N MET A 183 -4.40 -24.34 13.56
CA MET A 183 -5.07 -23.04 13.70
C MET A 183 -4.43 -22.24 14.83
N LEU A 184 -3.95 -21.04 14.49
CA LEU A 184 -3.47 -20.04 15.43
C LEU A 184 -4.52 -18.95 15.57
N THR A 185 -4.80 -18.53 16.80
CA THR A 185 -5.72 -17.44 17.12
C THR A 185 -5.04 -16.45 18.06
N LEU A 186 -5.09 -15.17 17.73
CA LEU A 186 -4.76 -14.06 18.61
C LEU A 186 -6.06 -13.39 19.07
N THR A 187 -6.20 -13.20 20.37
CA THR A 187 -7.41 -12.63 20.97
C THR A 187 -7.01 -11.44 21.83
N GLY A 188 -7.71 -10.32 21.69
CA GLY A 188 -7.54 -9.14 22.51
C GLY A 188 -8.11 -9.33 23.93
N LYS A 189 -7.82 -8.36 24.82
CA LYS A 189 -8.33 -8.37 26.23
C LYS A 189 -9.84 -8.41 26.37
N ASP A 190 -10.54 -7.85 25.39
CA ASP A 190 -12.02 -7.84 25.31
C ASP A 190 -12.62 -9.15 24.79
N GLY A 191 -11.78 -10.13 24.45
CA GLY A 191 -12.18 -11.40 23.88
C GLY A 191 -12.45 -11.33 22.36
N GLU A 192 -12.23 -10.19 21.72
CA GLU A 192 -12.35 -10.05 20.27
C GLU A 192 -11.20 -10.79 19.57
N ILE A 193 -11.52 -11.56 18.53
CA ILE A 193 -10.49 -12.21 17.70
C ILE A 193 -9.77 -11.14 16.88
N TRP A 194 -8.54 -10.90 17.26
CA TRP A 194 -7.68 -9.95 16.57
C TRP A 194 -7.12 -10.52 15.29
N TYR A 195 -6.85 -11.83 15.30
CA TYR A 195 -6.25 -12.51 14.19
C TYR A 195 -6.47 -14.03 14.27
N ARG A 196 -6.65 -14.67 13.12
CA ARG A 196 -6.75 -16.13 13.01
C ARG A 196 -6.14 -16.61 11.71
N ALA A 197 -5.29 -17.61 11.76
CA ALA A 197 -4.63 -18.17 10.57
C ALA A 197 -4.35 -19.66 10.69
N GLU A 198 -4.31 -20.30 9.51
CA GLU A 198 -3.79 -21.65 9.36
C GLU A 198 -2.28 -21.65 9.14
N ARG A 199 -1.62 -22.72 9.54
CA ARG A 199 -0.19 -22.93 9.35
C ARG A 199 0.15 -23.07 7.87
N GLY A 200 1.18 -22.34 7.42
CA GLY A 200 1.73 -22.48 6.08
C GLY A 200 0.81 -22.02 4.94
N CYS A 201 -0.30 -21.35 5.25
CA CYS A 201 -1.17 -20.79 4.23
C CYS A 201 -1.79 -19.45 4.65
N TRP A 202 -2.09 -18.60 3.66
CA TRP A 202 -2.77 -17.35 3.91
C TRP A 202 -4.24 -17.57 4.22
N SER A 203 -4.66 -17.13 5.39
CA SER A 203 -6.06 -17.17 5.84
C SER A 203 -6.64 -15.76 5.90
N LYS A 204 -7.85 -15.57 5.45
CA LYS A 204 -8.54 -14.27 5.45
C LYS A 204 -9.54 -14.20 6.59
N ILE A 205 -9.47 -13.13 7.35
CA ILE A 205 -10.50 -12.74 8.32
C ILE A 205 -10.95 -11.30 8.05
N SER A 206 -12.07 -10.91 8.64
CA SER A 206 -12.47 -9.50 8.73
C SER A 206 -12.34 -9.07 10.18
N ARG A 207 -11.69 -7.94 10.44
CA ARG A 207 -11.61 -7.35 11.77
C ARG A 207 -11.91 -5.86 11.71
N LYS A 208 -12.31 -5.30 12.84
CA LYS A 208 -12.41 -3.85 13.00
C LYS A 208 -11.03 -3.26 13.21
N VAL A 209 -10.61 -2.39 12.32
CA VAL A 209 -9.35 -1.67 12.39
C VAL A 209 -9.62 -0.18 12.62
N HIS A 210 -8.87 0.41 13.51
CA HIS A 210 -8.87 1.87 13.70
C HIS A 210 -7.95 2.49 12.67
N CYS A 211 -8.54 2.97 11.60
CA CYS A 211 -7.89 3.35 10.33
C CYS A 211 -6.91 4.52 10.39
N SER A 212 -6.59 5.08 11.52
CA SER A 212 -5.60 6.18 11.65
C SER A 212 -5.69 6.82 13.03
N PRO A 213 -4.61 7.39 13.57
CA PRO A 213 -4.67 8.24 14.76
C PRO A 213 -5.56 9.49 14.60
N PHE A 214 -6.01 9.77 13.37
CA PHE A 214 -6.91 10.88 13.05
C PHE A 214 -8.41 10.51 13.04
N TYR A 215 -8.75 9.21 13.20
CA TYR A 215 -10.14 8.75 13.27
C TYR A 215 -10.52 8.38 14.71
N THR A 216 -11.76 8.61 15.06
CA THR A 216 -12.29 8.28 16.39
C THR A 216 -12.73 6.80 16.42
N GLU A 217 -12.91 6.22 17.63
CA GLU A 217 -13.43 4.85 17.82
C GLU A 217 -14.72 4.54 17.04
N LYS A 218 -15.49 5.57 16.65
CA LYS A 218 -16.71 5.43 15.85
C LYS A 218 -16.47 5.18 14.36
N ASP A 219 -15.25 5.36 13.91
CA ASP A 219 -14.85 5.25 12.51
C ASP A 219 -14.13 3.93 12.20
N SER A 220 -14.30 2.91 13.07
CA SER A 220 -13.78 1.57 12.82
C SER A 220 -14.47 0.96 11.61
N MET A 221 -13.68 0.50 10.64
CA MET A 221 -14.17 -0.20 9.45
C MET A 221 -13.85 -1.69 9.59
N ASP A 222 -14.78 -2.53 9.10
CA ASP A 222 -14.48 -3.95 8.92
C ASP A 222 -13.50 -4.09 7.76
N THR A 223 -12.24 -4.33 8.08
CA THR A 223 -11.16 -4.43 7.10
C THR A 223 -10.75 -5.88 6.90
N PRO A 224 -10.57 -6.33 5.65
CA PRO A 224 -10.05 -7.64 5.38
C PRO A 224 -8.57 -7.71 5.77
N VAL A 225 -8.26 -8.69 6.60
CA VAL A 225 -6.91 -9.00 7.06
C VAL A 225 -6.58 -10.40 6.58
N ILE A 226 -5.41 -10.58 6.00
CA ILE A 226 -4.87 -11.91 5.70
C ILE A 226 -3.67 -12.19 6.57
N GLY A 227 -3.48 -13.44 6.88
CA GLY A 227 -2.31 -13.81 7.64
C GLY A 227 -1.95 -15.27 7.51
N ALA A 228 -0.72 -15.56 7.89
CA ALA A 228 -0.14 -16.88 7.90
C ALA A 228 0.84 -17.02 9.06
N TRP A 229 1.13 -18.26 9.44
CA TRP A 229 2.16 -18.54 10.42
C TRP A 229 2.94 -19.81 10.09
N GLY A 230 4.12 -19.91 10.62
CA GLY A 230 4.98 -21.06 10.47
C GLY A 230 5.96 -21.19 11.62
N VAL A 231 6.63 -22.34 11.72
CA VAL A 231 7.69 -22.61 12.69
C VAL A 231 8.92 -23.11 11.93
N LYS A 232 10.06 -22.46 12.18
CA LYS A 232 11.34 -22.90 11.63
C LYS A 232 12.43 -22.77 12.69
N ASN A 233 13.20 -23.85 12.91
CA ASN A 233 14.27 -23.89 13.90
C ASN A 233 13.83 -23.45 15.32
N GLY A 234 12.62 -23.80 15.73
CA GLY A 234 12.07 -23.42 17.03
C GLY A 234 11.56 -21.98 17.13
N VAL A 235 11.60 -21.21 16.04
CA VAL A 235 11.06 -19.84 15.96
C VAL A 235 9.68 -19.89 15.33
N LEU A 236 8.67 -19.37 16.04
CA LEU A 236 7.33 -19.16 15.48
C LEU A 236 7.23 -17.77 14.89
N THR A 237 6.85 -17.68 13.63
CA THR A 237 6.63 -16.41 12.91
C THR A 237 5.18 -16.31 12.46
N ILE A 238 4.57 -15.19 12.76
CA ILE A 238 3.22 -14.81 12.33
C ILE A 238 3.35 -13.58 11.44
N ARG A 239 2.78 -13.62 10.24
CA ARG A 239 2.67 -12.44 9.35
C ARG A 239 1.22 -12.09 9.14
N VAL A 240 0.91 -10.82 9.28
CA VAL A 240 -0.44 -10.26 9.14
C VAL A 240 -0.38 -9.09 8.16
N TYR A 241 -1.31 -9.06 7.21
CA TYR A 241 -1.46 -7.95 6.28
C TYR A 241 -2.87 -7.37 6.37
N GLU A 242 -2.95 -6.08 6.54
CA GLU A 242 -4.18 -5.31 6.37
C GLU A 242 -4.32 -4.93 4.90
N ILE A 243 -5.19 -5.63 4.16
CA ILE A 243 -5.26 -5.53 2.69
C ILE A 243 -5.55 -4.11 2.20
N GLU A 244 -6.34 -3.34 2.95
CA GLU A 244 -6.74 -1.98 2.56
C GLU A 244 -5.76 -0.90 3.02
N PHE A 245 -4.89 -1.20 3.99
CA PHE A 245 -3.94 -0.24 4.57
C PHE A 245 -2.48 -0.57 4.25
N LEU A 246 -2.22 -1.70 3.60
CA LEU A 246 -0.90 -2.16 3.16
C LEU A 246 0.12 -2.30 4.31
N GLU A 247 -0.34 -2.32 5.54
CA GLU A 247 0.51 -2.56 6.71
C GLU A 247 0.80 -4.06 6.84
N GLU A 248 2.04 -4.38 7.12
CA GLU A 248 2.50 -5.73 7.39
C GLU A 248 3.02 -5.80 8.82
N ASP A 249 2.36 -6.58 9.64
CA ASP A 249 2.83 -6.89 10.98
C ASP A 249 3.51 -8.25 10.98
N THR A 250 4.72 -8.32 11.53
CA THR A 250 5.42 -9.58 11.77
C THR A 250 5.67 -9.76 13.26
N LEU A 251 5.09 -10.81 13.84
CA LEU A 251 5.39 -11.25 15.20
C LEU A 251 6.31 -12.47 15.14
N THR A 252 7.36 -12.45 15.95
CA THR A 252 8.28 -13.57 16.07
C THR A 252 8.41 -13.96 17.54
N LEU A 253 8.21 -15.24 17.85
CA LEU A 253 8.36 -15.81 19.18
C LEU A 253 9.54 -16.78 19.21
N THR A 254 10.41 -16.61 20.20
CA THR A 254 11.54 -17.51 20.48
C THR A 254 11.52 -17.93 21.93
N GLU A 255 11.86 -19.19 22.20
CA GLU A 255 12.03 -19.70 23.56
C GLU A 255 13.46 -19.41 24.02
N ALA A 256 13.61 -18.85 25.22
CA ALA A 256 14.88 -18.55 25.86
C ALA A 256 14.87 -19.07 27.30
N GLU A 257 16.04 -19.06 27.97
CA GLU A 257 16.18 -19.56 29.36
C GLU A 257 15.30 -18.78 30.37
N ASP A 258 15.04 -17.51 30.08
CA ASP A 258 14.26 -16.60 30.91
C ASP A 258 12.77 -16.49 30.50
N GLY A 259 12.35 -17.24 29.47
CA GLY A 259 10.96 -17.27 29.00
C GLY A 259 10.78 -17.15 27.49
N ILE A 260 9.62 -16.65 27.06
CA ILE A 260 9.32 -16.40 25.66
C ILE A 260 9.68 -14.96 25.30
N HIS A 261 10.59 -14.81 24.35
CA HIS A 261 10.91 -13.52 23.77
C HIS A 261 10.02 -13.27 22.55
N VAL A 262 9.41 -12.09 22.52
CA VAL A 262 8.53 -11.66 21.44
C VAL A 262 9.13 -10.44 20.77
N SER A 263 9.30 -10.48 19.47
CA SER A 263 9.62 -9.30 18.66
C SER A 263 8.47 -8.95 17.74
N PHE A 264 8.29 -7.68 17.53
CA PHE A 264 7.28 -7.12 16.64
C PHE A 264 7.96 -6.17 15.65
N ALA A 265 7.66 -6.35 14.36
CA ALA A 265 8.10 -5.48 13.27
C ALA A 265 6.88 -5.11 12.43
N ASN A 266 6.82 -3.82 12.08
CA ASN A 266 5.83 -3.21 11.21
C ASN A 266 6.55 -2.56 10.02
#